data_0b285a37a5d676ee6116ecf476cdad4f
#
_entry.id   0b285a37a5d676ee6116ecf476cdad4f
#
_cell.length_a   1.000
_cell.length_b   1.000
_cell.length_c   1.000
_cell.angle_alpha   90.00
_cell.angle_beta   90.00
_cell.angle_gamma   90.00
#
_symmetry.space_group_name_H-M   'P 1'
#
loop_
_entity.id
_entity.type
_entity.pdbx_description
1 polymer ?
#
loop_
_entity_poly.entity_id
_entity_poly.type
_entity_poly.pdbx_seq_one_letter_code
_entity_poly.pdbx_strand_id
1 'polypeptide(L)'
;LGVWGPNAPAVVAKLTDADLSFDGSPYGSLRNVQLRVGDGEIHATLFRISYVGDSGWEIYVAWDDAPKLWDALMEAGADLGIRATGGGVYGTSGRIEKGYRLQGAELESEYNPLEAGLARPKVKSADFIGKDAYLAVREAGDPEVLMVTMTVDDQTDAQGRIRWMQGGNEPICDLDGNTLMDS
;
A
#
# COMPACT_ATOMS: atom_id res chain seq x y z
N LEU A 1 5.45 -13.68 0.42
CA LEU A 1 6.09 -12.71 -0.47
C LEU A 1 5.05 -11.79 -1.09
N GLY A 2 5.40 -10.50 -1.27
CA GLY A 2 4.57 -9.55 -2.00
C GLY A 2 5.12 -9.30 -3.41
N VAL A 3 4.23 -9.22 -4.41
CA VAL A 3 4.56 -8.87 -5.79
C VAL A 3 3.59 -7.81 -6.25
N TRP A 4 4.05 -6.58 -6.44
CA TRP A 4 3.23 -5.45 -6.84
C TRP A 4 3.88 -4.65 -7.95
N GLY A 5 3.07 -3.96 -8.72
CA GLY A 5 3.46 -3.10 -9.81
C GLY A 5 2.60 -3.34 -11.06
N PRO A 6 2.71 -2.49 -12.07
CA PRO A 6 1.92 -2.60 -13.29
C PRO A 6 2.16 -3.92 -14.04
N ASN A 7 3.36 -4.49 -13.92
CA ASN A 7 3.74 -5.74 -14.57
C ASN A 7 3.54 -6.99 -13.67
N ALA A 8 3.14 -6.82 -12.40
CA ALA A 8 2.96 -7.95 -11.49
C ALA A 8 1.99 -9.03 -12.04
N PRO A 9 0.86 -8.70 -12.67
CA PRO A 9 -0.01 -9.71 -13.29
C PRO A 9 0.70 -10.53 -14.36
N ALA A 10 1.52 -9.91 -15.20
CA ALA A 10 2.27 -10.60 -16.25
C ALA A 10 3.37 -11.50 -15.69
N VAL A 11 4.01 -11.11 -14.59
CA VAL A 11 5.01 -11.94 -13.90
C VAL A 11 4.35 -13.18 -13.31
N VAL A 12 3.29 -13.02 -12.52
CA VAL A 12 2.61 -14.13 -11.84
C VAL A 12 1.95 -15.08 -12.85
N ALA A 13 1.40 -14.57 -13.96
CA ALA A 13 0.81 -15.38 -15.01
C ALA A 13 1.79 -16.35 -15.68
N LYS A 14 3.11 -16.07 -15.66
CA LYS A 14 4.12 -17.03 -16.13
C LYS A 14 4.25 -18.26 -15.22
N LEU A 15 3.80 -18.16 -13.96
CA LEU A 15 3.94 -19.23 -12.98
C LEU A 15 2.66 -20.04 -12.75
N THR A 16 1.51 -19.62 -13.29
CA THR A 16 0.25 -20.36 -13.10
C THR A 16 -0.69 -20.16 -14.29
N ASP A 17 -1.59 -21.11 -14.48
CA ASP A 17 -2.68 -21.02 -15.48
C ASP A 17 -3.99 -20.49 -14.85
N ALA A 18 -3.96 -20.10 -13.58
CA ALA A 18 -5.12 -19.52 -12.91
C ALA A 18 -5.52 -18.19 -13.57
N ASP A 19 -6.82 -17.96 -13.66
CA ASP A 19 -7.32 -16.66 -14.12
C ASP A 19 -7.01 -15.56 -13.09
N LEU A 20 -6.06 -14.70 -13.44
CA LEU A 20 -5.60 -13.56 -12.64
C LEU A 20 -6.25 -12.23 -13.05
N SER A 21 -7.25 -12.27 -13.95
CA SER A 21 -8.04 -11.09 -14.31
C SER A 21 -8.77 -10.52 -13.08
N PHE A 22 -9.35 -9.35 -13.25
CA PHE A 22 -10.15 -8.74 -12.16
C PHE A 22 -11.38 -9.59 -11.83
N ASP A 23 -11.99 -10.23 -12.82
CA ASP A 23 -13.16 -11.09 -12.61
C ASP A 23 -12.76 -12.43 -11.95
N GLY A 24 -11.65 -13.01 -12.39
CA GLY A 24 -11.14 -14.26 -11.84
C GLY A 24 -10.50 -14.12 -10.46
N SER A 25 -9.92 -12.96 -10.15
CA SER A 25 -9.27 -12.67 -8.88
C SER A 25 -9.58 -11.23 -8.45
N PRO A 26 -10.81 -10.94 -7.98
CA PRO A 26 -11.20 -9.60 -7.54
C PRO A 26 -10.34 -9.10 -6.37
N TYR A 27 -10.25 -7.77 -6.22
CA TYR A 27 -9.56 -7.17 -5.07
C TYR A 27 -10.16 -7.67 -3.75
N GLY A 28 -9.30 -8.05 -2.81
CA GLY A 28 -9.69 -8.65 -1.53
C GLY A 28 -9.99 -10.14 -1.59
N SER A 29 -9.84 -10.80 -2.74
CA SER A 29 -10.05 -12.24 -2.88
C SER A 29 -8.82 -13.06 -2.51
N LEU A 30 -9.07 -14.26 -1.99
CA LEU A 30 -8.07 -15.31 -1.75
C LEU A 30 -8.29 -16.45 -2.75
N ARG A 31 -7.21 -16.91 -3.37
CA ARG A 31 -7.23 -18.06 -4.29
C ARG A 31 -6.10 -19.02 -4.02
N ASN A 32 -6.45 -20.29 -3.89
CA ASN A 32 -5.46 -21.36 -3.85
C ASN A 32 -5.11 -21.78 -5.28
N VAL A 33 -3.82 -21.82 -5.57
CA VAL A 33 -3.29 -22.14 -6.90
C VAL A 33 -2.05 -23.04 -6.78
N GLN A 34 -1.69 -23.68 -7.90
CA GLN A 34 -0.37 -24.26 -8.05
C GLN A 34 0.51 -23.25 -8.81
N LEU A 35 1.71 -23.01 -8.30
CA LEU A 35 2.73 -22.18 -8.94
C LEU A 35 3.88 -23.05 -9.41
N ARG A 36 4.25 -22.91 -10.68
CA ARG A 36 5.43 -23.55 -11.26
C ARG A 36 6.70 -22.93 -10.71
N VAL A 37 7.57 -23.73 -10.14
CA VAL A 37 8.86 -23.32 -9.59
C VAL A 37 9.93 -24.33 -9.98
N GLY A 38 10.93 -23.91 -10.76
CA GLY A 38 11.90 -24.84 -11.36
C GLY A 38 11.19 -25.95 -12.13
N ASP A 39 11.56 -27.21 -11.88
CA ASP A 39 10.99 -28.39 -12.53
C ASP A 39 9.72 -28.93 -11.85
N GLY A 40 9.17 -28.21 -10.88
CA GLY A 40 8.02 -28.66 -10.08
C GLY A 40 6.96 -27.59 -9.85
N GLU A 41 6.04 -27.91 -8.96
CA GLU A 41 4.97 -27.02 -8.54
C GLU A 41 4.90 -26.94 -7.00
N ILE A 42 4.48 -25.79 -6.51
CA ILE A 42 4.19 -25.56 -5.11
C ILE A 42 2.75 -25.08 -4.93
N HIS A 43 2.16 -25.44 -3.79
CA HIS A 43 0.87 -24.89 -3.40
C HIS A 43 1.02 -23.48 -2.85
N ALA A 44 0.21 -22.55 -3.33
CA ALA A 44 0.21 -21.15 -2.90
C ALA A 44 -1.20 -20.63 -2.70
N THR A 45 -1.35 -19.68 -1.78
CA THR A 45 -2.53 -18.83 -1.66
C THR A 45 -2.18 -17.43 -2.15
N LEU A 46 -2.86 -16.98 -3.19
CA LEU A 46 -2.77 -15.62 -3.71
C LEU A 46 -3.82 -14.76 -3.02
N PHE A 47 -3.42 -13.74 -2.31
CA PHE A 47 -4.30 -12.72 -1.76
C PHE A 47 -4.16 -11.43 -2.57
N ARG A 48 -5.20 -11.07 -3.32
CA ARG A 48 -5.18 -9.85 -4.14
C ARG A 48 -5.41 -8.62 -3.27
N ILE A 49 -4.35 -8.15 -2.71
CA ILE A 49 -4.29 -6.95 -1.88
C ILE A 49 -3.01 -6.16 -2.17
N SER A 50 -3.06 -4.85 -1.97
CA SER A 50 -1.89 -3.99 -2.11
C SER A 50 -1.91 -2.92 -1.02
N TYR A 51 -0.78 -2.74 -0.37
CA TYR A 51 -0.56 -1.62 0.56
C TYR A 51 0.26 -0.50 -0.06
N VAL A 52 0.71 -0.70 -1.30
CA VAL A 52 1.45 0.30 -2.09
C VAL A 52 0.61 0.89 -3.23
N GLY A 53 -0.62 0.42 -3.39
CA GLY A 53 -1.59 0.95 -4.36
C GLY A 53 -1.49 0.37 -5.76
N ASP A 54 -0.45 -0.37 -6.08
CA ASP A 54 -0.28 -1.04 -7.36
C ASP A 54 -1.00 -2.40 -7.42
N SER A 55 -1.22 -2.89 -8.63
CA SER A 55 -1.77 -4.23 -8.85
C SER A 55 -0.81 -5.30 -8.37
N GLY A 56 -1.34 -6.39 -7.83
CA GLY A 56 -0.53 -7.54 -7.42
C GLY A 56 -1.14 -8.36 -6.30
N TRP A 57 -0.32 -9.16 -5.67
CA TRP A 57 -0.73 -10.12 -4.65
C TRP A 57 0.29 -10.23 -3.53
N GLU A 58 -0.22 -10.53 -2.34
CA GLU A 58 0.56 -11.24 -1.33
C GLU A 58 0.45 -12.73 -1.62
N ILE A 59 1.59 -13.41 -1.74
CA ILE A 59 1.68 -14.83 -2.06
C ILE A 59 2.14 -15.59 -0.83
N TYR A 60 1.27 -16.44 -0.31
CA TYR A 60 1.51 -17.26 0.86
C TYR A 60 1.83 -18.68 0.43
N VAL A 61 2.96 -19.21 0.91
CA VAL A 61 3.45 -20.57 0.64
C VAL A 61 4.01 -21.19 1.93
N ALA A 62 4.25 -22.49 1.92
CA ALA A 62 5.00 -23.13 2.99
C ALA A 62 6.40 -22.51 3.14
N TRP A 63 6.93 -22.48 4.36
CA TRP A 63 8.22 -21.82 4.65
C TRP A 63 9.35 -22.30 3.74
N ASP A 64 9.47 -23.62 3.56
CA ASP A 64 10.53 -24.24 2.75
C ASP A 64 10.38 -23.98 1.23
N ASP A 65 9.22 -23.52 0.78
CA ASP A 65 8.97 -23.18 -0.61
C ASP A 65 9.20 -21.69 -0.91
N ALA A 66 9.35 -20.86 0.10
CA ALA A 66 9.53 -19.42 -0.08
C ALA A 66 10.80 -19.05 -0.91
N PRO A 67 11.98 -19.68 -0.71
CA PRO A 67 13.14 -19.43 -1.56
C PRO A 67 12.91 -19.84 -3.04
N LYS A 68 12.28 -21.00 -3.27
CA LYS A 68 11.95 -21.45 -4.63
C LYS A 68 11.00 -20.49 -5.35
N LEU A 69 10.00 -19.99 -4.63
CA LEU A 69 9.09 -18.97 -5.16
C LEU A 69 9.82 -17.67 -5.49
N TRP A 70 10.73 -17.23 -4.62
CA TRP A 70 11.53 -16.05 -4.87
C TRP A 70 12.32 -16.17 -6.17
N ASP A 71 13.05 -17.26 -6.35
CA ASP A 71 13.86 -17.50 -7.56
C ASP A 71 12.99 -17.54 -8.81
N ALA A 72 11.85 -18.25 -8.76
CA ALA A 72 10.91 -18.35 -9.86
C ALA A 72 10.30 -16.97 -10.24
N LEU A 73 9.96 -16.13 -9.25
CA LEU A 73 9.46 -14.78 -9.51
C LEU A 73 10.53 -13.89 -10.14
N MET A 74 11.77 -13.94 -9.62
CA MET A 74 12.87 -13.14 -10.16
C MET A 74 13.21 -13.55 -11.59
N GLU A 75 13.18 -14.84 -11.92
CA GLU A 75 13.35 -15.35 -13.28
C GLU A 75 12.19 -14.93 -14.19
N ALA A 76 10.95 -15.17 -13.77
CA ALA A 76 9.75 -14.83 -14.54
C ALA A 76 9.63 -13.33 -14.83
N GLY A 77 10.12 -12.49 -13.93
CA GLY A 77 10.05 -11.04 -14.04
C GLY A 77 11.27 -10.37 -14.66
N ALA A 78 12.32 -11.12 -15.01
CA ALA A 78 13.60 -10.56 -15.46
C ALA A 78 13.46 -9.63 -16.68
N ASP A 79 12.67 -10.02 -17.67
CA ASP A 79 12.36 -9.25 -18.88
C ASP A 79 11.33 -8.14 -18.66
N LEU A 80 10.61 -8.18 -17.53
CA LEU A 80 9.58 -7.23 -17.14
C LEU A 80 10.06 -6.18 -16.12
N GLY A 81 11.34 -6.19 -15.79
CA GLY A 81 11.98 -5.23 -14.92
C GLY A 81 11.70 -5.42 -13.44
N ILE A 82 11.45 -6.67 -13.00
CA ILE A 82 11.28 -6.98 -11.57
C ILE A 82 12.47 -6.50 -10.74
N ARG A 83 12.22 -5.99 -9.55
CA ARG A 83 13.25 -5.56 -8.60
C ARG A 83 12.93 -6.09 -7.21
N ALA A 84 13.97 -6.55 -6.52
CA ALA A 84 13.89 -6.81 -5.10
C ALA A 84 13.76 -5.48 -4.34
N THR A 85 12.77 -5.39 -3.46
CA THR A 85 12.52 -4.19 -2.65
C THR A 85 12.49 -4.57 -1.17
N GLY A 86 12.90 -3.65 -0.31
CA GLY A 86 12.82 -3.85 1.13
C GLY A 86 11.48 -3.44 1.73
N GLY A 87 11.27 -3.79 3.01
CA GLY A 87 10.05 -3.44 3.76
C GLY A 87 9.76 -1.94 3.84
N GLY A 88 10.78 -1.08 3.68
CA GLY A 88 10.60 0.37 3.64
C GLY A 88 9.77 0.85 2.44
N VAL A 89 9.82 0.17 1.29
CA VAL A 89 8.94 0.48 0.15
C VAL A 89 7.49 0.17 0.50
N TYR A 90 7.25 -0.96 1.14
CA TYR A 90 5.90 -1.37 1.56
C TYR A 90 5.36 -0.46 2.68
N GLY A 91 6.08 -0.32 3.78
CA GLY A 91 5.61 0.33 4.99
C GLY A 91 5.79 1.85 5.02
N THR A 92 6.62 2.41 4.17
CA THR A 92 6.96 3.85 4.19
C THR A 92 6.66 4.51 2.84
N SER A 93 7.53 4.40 1.85
CA SER A 93 7.40 5.21 0.62
C SER A 93 6.17 4.85 -0.20
N GLY A 94 5.98 3.59 -0.55
CA GLY A 94 4.88 3.18 -1.43
C GLY A 94 3.49 3.41 -0.81
N ARG A 95 3.31 3.08 0.47
CA ARG A 95 2.04 3.33 1.14
C ARG A 95 1.73 4.82 1.30
N ILE A 96 2.76 5.66 1.54
CA ILE A 96 2.60 7.12 1.67
C ILE A 96 2.21 7.73 0.33
N GLU A 97 2.86 7.35 -0.78
CA GLU A 97 2.48 7.79 -2.12
C GLU A 97 1.01 7.47 -2.43
N LYS A 98 0.53 6.31 -1.99
CA LYS A 98 -0.88 5.93 -2.14
C LYS A 98 -1.80 6.64 -1.15
N GLY A 99 -1.28 7.27 -0.12
CA GLY A 99 -2.05 7.87 0.97
C GLY A 99 -2.67 6.82 1.89
N TYR A 100 -2.07 5.63 2.00
CA TYR A 100 -2.52 4.62 2.95
C TYR A 100 -1.97 4.89 4.35
N ARG A 101 -2.80 4.60 5.36
CA ARG A 101 -2.53 4.87 6.77
C ARG A 101 -1.86 3.67 7.41
N LEU A 102 -0.96 3.94 8.34
CA LEU A 102 -0.28 2.93 9.14
C LEU A 102 -0.85 2.92 10.56
N GLN A 103 -1.16 1.72 11.07
CA GLN A 103 -1.49 1.54 12.48
C GLN A 103 -0.26 1.89 13.34
N GLY A 104 -0.44 2.70 14.35
CA GLY A 104 0.64 3.19 15.20
C GLY A 104 1.34 4.45 14.65
N ALA A 105 0.77 5.07 13.63
CA ALA A 105 1.18 6.36 13.09
C ALA A 105 -0.06 7.21 12.79
N GLU A 106 -0.60 7.15 11.58
CA GLU A 106 -1.80 7.91 11.22
C GLU A 106 -3.11 7.30 11.77
N LEU A 107 -3.09 6.06 12.23
CA LEU A 107 -4.21 5.38 12.90
C LEU A 107 -3.87 5.18 14.36
N GLU A 108 -4.03 6.22 15.13
CA GLU A 108 -3.92 6.28 16.58
C GLU A 108 -5.26 6.61 17.22
N SER A 109 -5.34 6.45 18.53
CA SER A 109 -6.58 6.72 19.26
C SER A 109 -6.91 8.23 19.38
N GLU A 110 -5.96 9.09 19.06
CA GLU A 110 -6.15 10.55 19.09
C GLU A 110 -6.86 11.08 17.85
N TYR A 111 -6.85 10.33 16.71
CA TYR A 111 -7.50 10.75 15.48
C TYR A 111 -8.75 9.94 15.21
N ASN A 112 -9.85 10.63 14.93
CA ASN A 112 -11.08 10.00 14.48
C ASN A 112 -11.04 9.68 12.95
N PRO A 113 -12.00 8.89 12.43
CA PRO A 113 -11.98 8.51 11.02
C PRO A 113 -12.13 9.66 10.03
N LEU A 114 -12.69 10.81 10.41
CA LEU A 114 -12.77 11.99 9.55
C LEU A 114 -11.41 12.65 9.43
N GLU A 115 -10.75 12.89 10.56
CA GLU A 115 -9.39 13.46 10.63
C GLU A 115 -8.37 12.59 9.89
N ALA A 116 -8.48 11.27 10.04
CA ALA A 116 -7.64 10.31 9.29
C ALA A 116 -8.01 10.21 7.80
N GLY A 117 -9.00 10.95 7.30
CA GLY A 117 -9.44 10.91 5.91
C GLY A 117 -10.03 9.55 5.48
N LEU A 118 -10.59 8.78 6.43
CA LEU A 118 -11.21 7.47 6.17
C LEU A 118 -12.73 7.50 6.17
N ALA A 119 -13.34 8.66 6.38
CA ALA A 119 -14.77 8.81 6.36
C ALA A 119 -15.34 8.54 4.97
N ARG A 120 -16.19 7.54 4.86
CA ARG A 120 -16.89 7.23 3.61
C ARG A 120 -18.10 8.14 3.42
N PRO A 121 -18.48 8.48 2.18
CA PRO A 121 -19.66 9.32 1.91
C PRO A 121 -20.95 8.74 2.51
N LYS A 122 -21.09 7.40 2.51
CA LYS A 122 -22.25 6.71 3.06
C LYS A 122 -21.86 5.87 4.26
N VAL A 123 -22.59 6.05 5.35
CA VAL A 123 -22.51 5.17 6.51
C VAL A 123 -23.38 3.95 6.24
N LYS A 124 -22.89 2.75 6.56
CA LYS A 124 -23.66 1.52 6.43
C LYS A 124 -24.89 1.56 7.35
N SER A 125 -26.01 1.01 6.89
CA SER A 125 -27.25 0.94 7.67
C SER A 125 -27.16 -0.01 8.86
N ALA A 126 -26.38 -1.10 8.71
CA ALA A 126 -26.15 -2.05 9.78
C ALA A 126 -25.54 -1.37 11.01
N ASP A 127 -25.87 -1.88 12.18
CA ASP A 127 -25.29 -1.41 13.43
C ASP A 127 -23.84 -1.84 13.62
N PHE A 128 -23.06 -1.04 14.35
CA PHE A 128 -21.67 -1.32 14.69
C PHE A 128 -21.24 -0.54 15.93
N ILE A 129 -20.23 -1.02 16.64
CA ILE A 129 -19.68 -0.38 17.83
C ILE A 129 -19.14 1.01 17.45
N GLY A 130 -19.57 2.05 18.19
CA GLY A 130 -19.16 3.44 17.95
C GLY A 130 -19.93 4.18 16.87
N LYS A 131 -21.02 3.60 16.33
CA LYS A 131 -21.82 4.26 15.27
C LYS A 131 -22.35 5.62 15.67
N ASP A 132 -22.94 5.72 16.87
CA ASP A 132 -23.53 6.98 17.34
C ASP A 132 -22.45 8.07 17.51
N ALA A 133 -21.31 7.71 18.09
CA ALA A 133 -20.17 8.61 18.23
C ALA A 133 -19.65 9.07 16.87
N TYR A 134 -19.52 8.16 15.92
CA TYR A 134 -19.09 8.47 14.53
C TYR A 134 -20.07 9.41 13.83
N LEU A 135 -21.37 9.19 13.99
CA LEU A 135 -22.40 10.05 13.41
C LEU A 135 -22.37 11.45 14.05
N ALA A 136 -22.22 11.54 15.37
CA ALA A 136 -22.11 12.81 16.06
C ALA A 136 -20.91 13.65 15.58
N VAL A 137 -19.74 13.03 15.39
CA VAL A 137 -18.56 13.72 14.85
C VAL A 137 -18.82 14.21 13.43
N ARG A 138 -19.50 13.42 12.60
CA ARG A 138 -19.88 13.86 11.23
C ARG A 138 -20.86 15.04 11.21
N GLU A 139 -21.78 15.08 12.13
CA GLU A 139 -22.77 16.16 12.25
C GLU A 139 -22.16 17.45 12.79
N ALA A 140 -21.06 17.35 13.54
CA ALA A 140 -20.35 18.51 14.09
C ALA A 140 -19.69 19.40 13.00
N GLY A 141 -19.51 18.86 11.78
CA GLY A 141 -18.93 19.59 10.66
C GLY A 141 -17.51 19.16 10.30
N ASP A 142 -16.76 20.07 9.71
CA ASP A 142 -15.39 19.79 9.30
C ASP A 142 -14.47 19.56 10.49
N PRO A 143 -13.58 18.57 10.44
CA PRO A 143 -12.65 18.30 11.52
C PRO A 143 -11.62 19.44 11.68
N GLU A 144 -11.13 19.65 12.90
CA GLU A 144 -10.12 20.68 13.19
C GLU A 144 -8.77 20.38 12.53
N VAL A 145 -8.45 19.10 12.34
CA VAL A 145 -7.23 18.62 11.69
C VAL A 145 -7.58 17.67 10.54
N LEU A 146 -6.78 17.67 9.51
CA LEU A 146 -6.94 16.78 8.36
C LEU A 146 -5.61 16.14 8.01
N MET A 147 -5.66 14.84 7.74
CA MET A 147 -4.51 14.18 7.13
C MET A 147 -4.39 14.58 5.67
N VAL A 148 -3.23 15.09 5.31
CA VAL A 148 -2.88 15.47 3.94
C VAL A 148 -1.64 14.74 3.48
N THR A 149 -1.51 14.54 2.16
CA THR A 149 -0.28 14.07 1.54
C THR A 149 0.45 15.30 0.99
N MET A 150 1.69 15.46 1.42
CA MET A 150 2.56 16.53 0.94
C MET A 150 3.61 15.97 -0.01
N THR A 151 4.03 16.78 -0.97
CA THR A 151 5.16 16.49 -1.85
C THR A 151 6.34 17.40 -1.48
N VAL A 152 7.54 16.92 -1.75
CA VAL A 152 8.77 17.71 -1.55
C VAL A 152 9.28 18.14 -2.91
N ASP A 153 9.31 19.45 -3.16
CA ASP A 153 9.71 20.01 -4.45
C ASP A 153 11.21 19.85 -4.71
N ASP A 154 12.03 20.00 -3.65
CA ASP A 154 13.47 19.81 -3.74
C ASP A 154 13.95 18.77 -2.71
N GLN A 155 14.35 17.61 -3.21
CA GLN A 155 14.88 16.51 -2.39
C GLN A 155 16.39 16.61 -2.18
N THR A 156 17.04 17.68 -2.60
CA THR A 156 18.50 17.80 -2.49
C THR A 156 18.93 18.46 -1.18
N ASP A 157 20.10 18.06 -0.67
CA ASP A 157 20.80 18.79 0.39
C ASP A 157 21.61 19.97 -0.19
N ALA A 158 22.20 20.76 0.69
CA ALA A 158 23.03 21.92 0.30
C ALA A 158 24.24 21.54 -0.58
N GLN A 159 24.59 20.27 -0.68
CA GLN A 159 25.63 19.71 -1.55
C GLN A 159 25.07 19.09 -2.84
N GLY A 160 23.77 19.21 -3.10
CA GLY A 160 23.09 18.66 -4.29
C GLY A 160 22.90 17.14 -4.28
N ARG A 161 22.98 16.48 -3.12
CA ARG A 161 22.74 15.05 -2.99
C ARG A 161 21.29 14.78 -2.66
N ILE A 162 20.70 13.73 -3.25
CA ILE A 162 19.32 13.33 -2.94
C ILE A 162 19.21 12.88 -1.49
N ARG A 163 18.27 13.47 -0.76
CA ARG A 163 17.88 13.05 0.58
C ARG A 163 16.81 11.97 0.48
N TRP A 164 17.09 10.82 1.05
CA TRP A 164 16.15 9.68 1.07
C TRP A 164 15.05 9.81 2.14
N MET A 165 15.30 10.61 3.16
CA MET A 165 14.34 10.93 4.21
C MET A 165 14.41 12.43 4.49
N GLN A 166 13.26 13.04 4.69
CA GLN A 166 13.20 14.42 5.11
C GLN A 166 13.54 14.51 6.60
N GLY A 167 14.36 15.47 6.95
CA GLY A 167 14.61 15.84 8.34
C GLY A 167 13.44 16.63 8.90
N GLY A 168 13.35 16.75 10.21
CA GLY A 168 12.41 17.68 10.83
C GLY A 168 12.74 19.14 10.53
N ASN A 169 11.76 20.03 10.72
CA ASN A 169 11.85 21.48 10.51
C ASN A 169 11.93 21.94 9.04
N GLU A 170 11.53 21.12 8.08
CA GLU A 170 11.29 21.59 6.72
C GLU A 170 10.02 22.48 6.72
N PRO A 171 10.03 23.65 6.07
CA PRO A 171 8.85 24.51 6.03
C PRO A 171 7.72 23.83 5.21
N ILE A 172 6.52 23.86 5.76
CA ILE A 172 5.32 23.46 5.04
C ILE A 172 4.77 24.69 4.35
N CYS A 173 4.57 24.59 3.03
CA CYS A 173 4.08 25.72 2.22
C CYS A 173 2.75 25.34 1.55
N ASP A 174 1.92 26.36 1.26
CA ASP A 174 0.79 26.22 0.36
C ASP A 174 1.25 26.08 -1.11
N LEU A 175 0.30 25.94 -2.03
CA LEU A 175 0.58 25.83 -3.46
C LEU A 175 1.21 27.08 -4.08
N ASP A 176 1.08 28.23 -3.42
CA ASP A 176 1.65 29.50 -3.83
C ASP A 176 3.04 29.74 -3.22
N GLY A 177 3.54 28.79 -2.41
CA GLY A 177 4.84 28.84 -1.75
C GLY A 177 4.87 29.64 -0.45
N ASN A 178 3.72 30.03 0.11
CA ASN A 178 3.68 30.70 1.40
C ASN A 178 3.85 29.65 2.51
N THR A 179 4.73 29.93 3.46
CA THR A 179 4.94 29.04 4.62
C THR A 179 3.68 28.99 5.48
N LEU A 180 3.15 27.78 5.64
CA LEU A 180 2.11 27.48 6.61
C LEU A 180 2.80 27.21 7.97
N MET A 181 2.38 27.92 9.01
CA MET A 181 2.82 27.61 10.35
C MET A 181 2.04 26.40 10.86
N ASP A 182 2.76 25.43 11.39
CA ASP A 182 2.14 24.36 12.17
C ASP A 182 1.49 25.01 13.40
N SER A 183 0.20 24.74 13.60
CA SER A 183 -0.56 25.30 14.71
C SER A 183 -0.38 24.48 15.98
#